data_9ca3167c95a0905a2ed939d4e3ab8889
#
_entry.id   9ca3167c95a0905a2ed939d4e3ab8889
#
_cell.length_a   1.000
_cell.length_b   1.000
_cell.length_c   1.000
_cell.angle_alpha   90.00
_cell.angle_beta   90.00
_cell.angle_gamma   90.00
#
_symmetry.space_group_name_H-M   'P 1'
#
loop_
_entity.id
_entity.type
_entity.pdbx_description
1 polymer ?
#
loop_
_entity_poly.entity_id
_entity_poly.type
_entity_poly.pdbx_seq_one_letter_code
_entity_poly.pdbx_strand_id
1 'polypeptide(L)'
;MKKENLYRIYSNCRRGMLELDMILINFLEKEYLNLDDKLLHDFSELLNESDNTLQNWIVKEINYTEEKFDDIIKKIKESKKKMIKKIK
;
A
#
# COMPACT_ATOMS: atom_id res chain seq x y z
N MET A 1 -9.64 15.89 -4.46
CA MET A 1 -10.18 14.94 -5.45
C MET A 1 -9.24 13.77 -5.62
N LYS A 2 -9.82 12.60 -5.63
CA LYS A 2 -9.02 11.38 -5.76
C LYS A 2 -8.18 11.36 -7.03
N LYS A 3 -8.77 11.75 -8.13
CA LYS A 3 -8.09 11.66 -9.42
C LYS A 3 -6.85 12.53 -9.51
N GLU A 4 -6.86 13.65 -8.83
CA GLU A 4 -5.72 14.56 -8.88
C GLU A 4 -4.45 13.93 -8.31
N ASN A 5 -4.62 13.03 -7.37
CA ASN A 5 -3.49 12.47 -6.65
C ASN A 5 -3.06 11.09 -7.15
N LEU A 6 -3.85 10.50 -8.04
CA LEU A 6 -3.58 9.13 -8.43
C LEU A 6 -2.20 8.94 -9.04
N TYR A 7 -1.84 9.78 -9.98
CA TYR A 7 -0.57 9.67 -10.65
C TYR A 7 0.59 9.80 -9.65
N ARG A 8 0.46 10.76 -8.76
CA ARG A 8 1.48 11.00 -7.74
C ARG A 8 1.58 9.83 -6.78
N ILE A 9 0.44 9.30 -6.36
CA ILE A 9 0.42 8.16 -5.47
C ILE A 9 1.06 6.96 -6.16
N TYR A 10 0.73 6.73 -7.42
CA TYR A 10 1.31 5.64 -8.19
C TYR A 10 2.83 5.78 -8.23
N SER A 11 3.33 6.99 -8.50
CA SER A 11 4.77 7.22 -8.53
C SER A 11 5.43 6.91 -7.21
N ASN A 12 4.75 7.23 -6.11
CA ASN A 12 5.30 6.99 -4.78
C ASN A 12 5.30 5.52 -4.38
N CYS A 13 4.61 4.67 -5.15
CA CYS A 13 4.67 3.23 -4.93
C CYS A 13 5.94 2.60 -5.48
N ARG A 14 6.66 3.33 -6.32
CA ARG A 14 7.87 2.81 -6.96
C ARG A 14 9.07 3.17 -6.12
N ARG A 15 9.51 2.23 -5.31
CA ARG A 15 10.56 2.47 -4.33
C ARG A 15 11.89 1.79 -4.71
N GLY A 16 11.88 0.99 -5.78
CA GLY A 16 13.08 0.27 -6.16
C GLY A 16 13.29 -1.04 -5.40
N MET A 17 12.26 -1.48 -4.68
CA MET A 17 12.29 -2.75 -3.96
C MET A 17 11.21 -3.64 -4.57
N LEU A 18 11.64 -4.60 -5.38
CA LEU A 18 10.75 -5.33 -6.27
C LEU A 18 9.47 -5.84 -5.61
N GLU A 19 9.59 -6.58 -4.54
CA GLU A 19 8.40 -7.17 -3.92
C GLU A 19 7.47 -6.10 -3.34
N LEU A 20 8.05 -5.12 -2.66
CA LEU A 20 7.27 -4.03 -2.08
C LEU A 20 6.55 -3.24 -3.17
N ASP A 21 7.27 -2.90 -4.24
CA ASP A 21 6.67 -2.16 -5.35
C ASP A 21 5.49 -2.92 -5.94
N MET A 22 5.66 -4.21 -6.15
CA MET A 22 4.60 -5.04 -6.72
C MET A 22 3.36 -5.06 -5.83
N ILE A 23 3.56 -5.19 -4.53
CA ILE A 23 2.44 -5.22 -3.59
C ILE A 23 1.69 -3.89 -3.60
N LEU A 24 2.44 -2.78 -3.52
CA LEU A 24 1.81 -1.46 -3.47
C LEU A 24 1.10 -1.11 -4.76
N ILE A 25 1.74 -1.37 -5.90
CA ILE A 25 1.15 -1.03 -7.19
C ILE A 25 -0.08 -1.91 -7.46
N ASN A 26 0.03 -3.19 -7.17
CA ASN A 26 -1.11 -4.09 -7.34
C ASN A 26 -2.28 -3.65 -6.47
N PHE A 27 -2.01 -3.29 -5.22
CA PHE A 27 -3.05 -2.80 -4.32
C PHE A 27 -3.74 -1.58 -4.90
N LEU A 28 -2.96 -0.60 -5.33
CA LEU A 28 -3.53 0.63 -5.86
C LEU A 28 -4.37 0.36 -7.10
N GLU A 29 -3.86 -0.44 -8.02
CA GLU A 29 -4.58 -0.72 -9.26
C GLU A 29 -5.89 -1.47 -9.01
N LYS A 30 -5.89 -2.38 -8.07
CA LYS A 30 -7.09 -3.20 -7.83
C LYS A 30 -8.09 -2.52 -6.93
N GLU A 31 -7.64 -1.71 -5.99
CA GLU A 31 -8.52 -1.18 -4.96
C GLU A 31 -8.81 0.31 -5.08
N TYR A 32 -8.19 1.00 -6.02
CA TYR A 32 -8.33 2.46 -6.06
C TYR A 32 -9.78 2.93 -6.01
N LEU A 33 -10.64 2.31 -6.82
CA LEU A 33 -12.03 2.73 -6.90
C LEU A 33 -12.83 2.35 -5.66
N ASN A 34 -12.32 1.43 -4.87
CA ASN A 34 -12.98 0.97 -3.66
C ASN A 34 -12.54 1.69 -2.39
N LEU A 35 -11.52 2.54 -2.50
CA LEU A 35 -11.02 3.28 -1.35
C LEU A 35 -11.81 4.56 -1.19
N ASP A 36 -12.32 4.80 0.03
CA ASP A 36 -12.93 6.09 0.29
C ASP A 36 -11.82 7.12 0.49
N ASP A 37 -12.22 8.38 0.66
CA ASP A 37 -11.25 9.46 0.76
C ASP A 37 -10.31 9.29 1.94
N LYS A 38 -10.82 8.77 3.05
CA LYS A 38 -9.98 8.57 4.22
C LYS A 38 -8.91 7.52 3.97
N LEU A 39 -9.30 6.39 3.41
CA LEU A 39 -8.35 5.32 3.13
C LEU A 39 -7.32 5.73 2.08
N LEU A 40 -7.75 6.46 1.07
CA LEU A 40 -6.83 6.94 0.06
C LEU A 40 -5.84 7.93 0.67
N HIS A 41 -6.33 8.80 1.55
CA HIS A 41 -5.45 9.71 2.26
C HIS A 41 -4.46 8.94 3.13
N ASP A 42 -4.94 7.95 3.86
CA ASP A 42 -4.07 7.13 4.71
C ASP A 42 -3.00 6.43 3.87
N PHE A 43 -3.38 5.93 2.71
CA PHE A 43 -2.42 5.28 1.82
C PHE A 43 -1.35 6.27 1.36
N SER A 44 -1.78 7.46 0.98
CA SER A 44 -0.86 8.51 0.57
C SER A 44 0.11 8.89 1.69
N GLU A 45 -0.41 9.00 2.91
CA GLU A 45 0.42 9.30 4.07
C GLU A 45 1.38 8.17 4.38
N LEU A 46 0.91 6.94 4.26
CA LEU A 46 1.75 5.78 4.49
C LEU A 46 2.96 5.78 3.57
N LEU A 47 2.77 6.19 2.33
CA LEU A 47 3.85 6.21 1.35
C LEU A 47 4.94 7.25 1.67
N ASN A 48 4.72 8.09 2.68
CA ASN A 48 5.77 8.99 3.15
C ASN A 48 6.79 8.30 4.05
N GLU A 49 6.50 7.07 4.47
CA GLU A 49 7.44 6.32 5.31
C GLU A 49 8.63 5.84 4.47
N SER A 50 9.72 5.55 5.15
CA SER A 50 10.92 5.11 4.46
C SER A 50 10.73 3.72 3.84
N ASP A 51 11.59 3.40 2.88
CA ASP A 51 11.55 2.11 2.21
C ASP A 51 11.70 0.97 3.20
N ASN A 52 12.62 1.08 4.14
CA ASN A 52 12.83 0.04 5.14
C ASN A 52 11.62 -0.14 6.02
N THR A 53 10.97 0.95 6.41
CA THR A 53 9.79 0.87 7.24
C THR A 53 8.67 0.14 6.50
N LEU A 54 8.43 0.52 5.25
CA LEU A 54 7.38 -0.12 4.45
C LEU A 54 7.71 -1.58 4.19
N GLN A 55 8.98 -1.89 3.96
CA GLN A 55 9.40 -3.28 3.76
C GLN A 55 9.06 -4.11 5.00
N ASN A 56 9.38 -3.58 6.17
CA ASN A 56 9.10 -4.29 7.42
C ASN A 56 7.60 -4.46 7.63
N TRP A 57 6.84 -3.40 7.46
CA TRP A 57 5.41 -3.43 7.77
C TRP A 57 4.60 -4.26 6.77
N ILE A 58 4.95 -4.19 5.51
CA ILE A 58 4.11 -4.72 4.44
C ILE A 58 4.63 -6.06 3.91
N VAL A 59 5.93 -6.14 3.62
CA VAL A 59 6.48 -7.38 3.07
C VAL A 59 6.75 -8.39 4.17
N LYS A 60 7.50 -7.99 5.17
CA LYS A 60 7.87 -8.88 6.27
C LYS A 60 6.79 -8.98 7.34
N GLU A 61 5.90 -8.00 7.41
CA GLU A 61 4.81 -7.93 8.38
C GLU A 61 5.31 -7.95 9.81
N ILE A 62 6.33 -7.15 10.08
CA ILE A 62 6.93 -7.04 11.42
C ILE A 62 7.05 -5.57 11.82
N ASN A 63 7.17 -5.35 13.12
CA ASN A 63 7.51 -4.05 13.72
C ASN A 63 6.50 -2.93 13.48
N TYR A 64 5.29 -3.26 13.06
CA TYR A 64 4.26 -2.24 12.88
C TYR A 64 3.73 -1.79 14.23
N THR A 65 3.76 -0.47 14.49
CA THR A 65 3.32 0.10 15.76
C THR A 65 2.40 1.29 15.61
N GLU A 66 2.11 1.72 14.37
CA GLU A 66 1.35 2.94 14.13
C GLU A 66 -0.14 2.66 13.96
N GLU A 67 -0.92 2.94 14.99
CA GLU A 67 -2.36 2.69 14.95
C GLU A 67 -3.07 3.43 13.82
N LYS A 68 -2.55 4.59 13.45
CA LYS A 68 -3.24 5.42 12.45
C LYS A 68 -3.32 4.77 11.07
N PHE A 69 -2.48 3.77 10.81
CA PHE A 69 -2.49 3.10 9.51
C PHE A 69 -3.14 1.71 9.57
N ASP A 70 -3.78 1.37 10.68
CA ASP A 70 -4.32 0.02 10.86
C ASP A 70 -5.24 -0.39 9.70
N ASP A 71 -6.17 0.48 9.33
CA ASP A 71 -7.16 0.13 8.33
C ASP A 71 -6.52 -0.08 6.96
N ILE A 72 -5.64 0.82 6.56
CA ILE A 72 -5.03 0.71 5.24
C ILE A 72 -4.03 -0.45 5.18
N ILE A 73 -3.29 -0.67 6.25
CA ILE A 73 -2.36 -1.80 6.31
C ILE A 73 -3.13 -3.12 6.20
N LYS A 74 -4.26 -3.21 6.89
CA LYS A 74 -5.10 -4.41 6.82
C LYS A 74 -5.55 -4.67 5.39
N LYS A 75 -5.99 -3.64 4.70
CA LYS A 75 -6.43 -3.79 3.32
C LYS A 75 -5.30 -4.19 2.39
N ILE A 76 -4.11 -3.64 2.61
CA ILE A 76 -2.96 -4.00 1.80
C ILE A 76 -2.60 -5.47 2.02
N LYS A 77 -2.65 -5.92 3.27
CA LYS A 77 -2.37 -7.32 3.56
C LYS A 77 -3.37 -8.26 2.92
N GLU A 78 -4.64 -7.89 2.90
CA GLU A 78 -5.67 -8.68 2.25
C GLU A 78 -5.41 -8.79 0.74
N SER A 79 -5.05 -7.68 0.14
CA SER A 79 -4.71 -7.65 -1.27
C SER A 79 -3.49 -8.52 -1.57
N LYS A 80 -2.50 -8.45 -0.70
CA LYS A 80 -1.29 -9.25 -0.83
C LYS A 80 -1.60 -10.74 -0.82
N LYS A 81 -2.50 -11.17 0.06
CA LYS A 81 -2.89 -12.56 0.13
C LYS A 81 -3.54 -13.02 -1.16
N LYS A 82 -4.40 -12.20 -1.74
CA LYS A 82 -5.05 -12.53 -3.00
C LYS A 82 -4.04 -12.64 -4.13
N MET A 83 -3.04 -11.77 -4.10
CA MET A 83 -1.98 -11.78 -5.08
C MET A 83 -1.21 -13.11 -5.05
N ILE A 84 -0.87 -13.54 -3.85
CA ILE A 84 -0.13 -14.79 -3.66
C ILE A 84 -0.96 -15.97 -4.12
N LYS A 85 -2.26 -15.97 -3.82
CA LYS A 85 -3.14 -17.04 -4.25
C LYS A 85 -3.20 -17.16 -5.76
N LYS A 86 -3.20 -16.02 -6.43
CA LYS A 86 -3.28 -16.00 -7.89
C LYS A 86 -2.06 -16.61 -8.55
N ILE A 87 -0.93 -16.42 -7.93
CA ILE A 87 0.33 -16.91 -8.48
C ILE A 87 0.37 -18.42 -8.43
N LYS A 88 -0.30 -18.99 -7.47
CA LYS A 88 -0.42 -20.43 -7.39
C LYS A 88 -1.38 -20.95 -8.43
#